data_2d6c4e486d39efc8bcea775125b0f26e
#
_entry.id   2d6c4e486d39efc8bcea775125b0f26e
#
_cell.length_a   1.000
_cell.length_b   1.000
_cell.length_c   1.000
_cell.angle_alpha   90.00
_cell.angle_beta   90.00
_cell.angle_gamma   90.00
#
_symmetry.space_group_name_H-M   'P 1'
#
loop_
_entity.id
_entity.type
_entity.pdbx_description
1 polymer ?
#
loop_
_entity_poly.entity_id
_entity_poly.type
_entity_poly.pdbx_seq_one_letter_code
_entity_poly.pdbx_strand_id
1 'polypeptide(L)'
;MKLTLIPAQYLEQSIQYPELSLCRIVSQEKGLYRIISAEGDQLASVSGKFQHEAASPSDYPVVGDYVMAALNGGAAVINRVLPRKSLFLRKSAGTARMEQAVAANIDTVFICMSLNSDFNLRRLERYLSVAWESGSLPVVVLTKADLCDNPAVKAAQAASIAIGADVLVTSSMALDGYNQILPYISQGKTVAFVGSSGVGKSTLINRLLGEDRQDTGGLRNDDKGRHTTTHRELLMLPNGVAVIDTPGMRELGIWDASIGLGTAFSDIEELAARCRFGDCTHKNEPGCAVRSALQRGELSEERFLSYEKLALENAYAAGPTGSRAAKERKFKSIAKFNKTNPKR
;
A
#
# COMPACT_ATOMS: atom_id res chain seq x y z
N MET A 1 0.69 19.29 -18.17
CA MET A 1 -0.32 19.06 -17.09
C MET A 1 -0.11 20.11 -16.01
N LYS A 2 -1.15 20.64 -15.37
CA LYS A 2 -1.01 21.62 -14.28
C LYS A 2 -1.55 21.05 -12.97
N LEU A 3 -0.94 21.43 -11.87
CA LEU A 3 -1.39 21.04 -10.52
C LEU A 3 -2.54 21.99 -10.11
N THR A 4 -3.77 21.51 -10.20
CA THR A 4 -4.97 22.34 -9.96
C THR A 4 -5.72 21.97 -8.66
N LEU A 5 -5.53 20.74 -8.19
CA LEU A 5 -6.22 20.21 -7.02
C LEU A 5 -5.19 19.77 -5.99
N ILE A 6 -5.01 20.59 -4.98
CA ILE A 6 -4.03 20.38 -3.92
C ILE A 6 -4.82 20.24 -2.61
N PRO A 7 -4.63 19.16 -1.83
CA PRO A 7 -5.21 19.04 -0.50
C PRO A 7 -4.78 20.19 0.41
N ALA A 8 -5.72 20.73 1.21
CA ALA A 8 -5.53 21.92 2.05
C ALA A 8 -4.27 21.82 2.95
N GLN A 9 -4.00 20.66 3.50
CA GLN A 9 -2.81 20.41 4.34
C GLN A 9 -1.48 20.76 3.65
N TYR A 10 -1.35 20.54 2.33
CA TYR A 10 -0.11 20.85 1.59
C TYR A 10 -0.03 22.33 1.23
N LEU A 11 -1.17 22.99 1.02
CA LEU A 11 -1.22 24.45 0.87
C LEU A 11 -0.77 25.12 2.18
N GLU A 12 -1.28 24.70 3.32
CA GLU A 12 -0.88 25.23 4.64
C GLU A 12 0.61 25.00 4.91
N GLN A 13 1.13 23.81 4.60
CA GLN A 13 2.56 23.52 4.76
C GLN A 13 3.45 24.36 3.84
N SER A 14 2.98 24.67 2.63
CA SER A 14 3.75 25.44 1.64
C SER A 14 3.96 26.90 2.06
N ILE A 15 3.09 27.46 2.92
CA ILE A 15 3.21 28.83 3.44
C ILE A 15 4.55 29.06 4.15
N GLN A 16 5.13 27.99 4.74
CA GLN A 16 6.42 28.06 5.43
C GLN A 16 7.63 28.30 4.48
N TYR A 17 7.41 28.20 3.15
CA TYR A 17 8.45 28.29 2.14
C TYR A 17 8.03 29.23 1.00
N PRO A 18 7.86 30.54 1.27
CA PRO A 18 7.28 31.49 0.32
C PRO A 18 8.13 31.68 -0.94
N GLU A 19 9.43 31.37 -0.87
CA GLU A 19 10.37 31.44 -1.99
C GLU A 19 10.38 30.24 -2.92
N LEU A 20 9.63 29.19 -2.54
CA LEU A 20 9.56 27.94 -3.30
C LEU A 20 8.15 27.68 -3.81
N SER A 21 8.05 26.98 -4.91
CA SER A 21 6.78 26.57 -5.50
C SER A 21 6.38 25.18 -5.01
N LEU A 22 5.11 25.01 -4.65
CA LEU A 22 4.53 23.71 -4.33
C LEU A 22 4.33 22.92 -5.62
N CYS A 23 4.92 21.73 -5.66
CA CYS A 23 4.91 20.83 -6.80
C CYS A 23 4.52 19.43 -6.37
N ARG A 24 4.15 18.58 -7.34
CA ARG A 24 3.89 17.16 -7.11
C ARG A 24 4.74 16.29 -8.03
N ILE A 25 5.32 15.22 -7.50
CA ILE A 25 6.10 14.26 -8.29
C ILE A 25 5.16 13.38 -9.13
N VAL A 26 5.31 13.39 -10.45
CA VAL A 26 4.53 12.53 -11.36
C VAL A 26 5.30 11.34 -11.89
N SER A 27 6.62 11.46 -12.08
CA SER A 27 7.46 10.31 -12.43
C SER A 27 8.89 10.45 -11.89
N GLN A 28 9.59 9.32 -11.82
CA GLN A 28 10.99 9.27 -11.36
C GLN A 28 11.79 8.32 -12.26
N GLU A 29 12.92 8.80 -12.78
CA GLU A 29 13.87 8.02 -13.58
C GLU A 29 15.31 8.38 -13.22
N LYS A 30 16.10 7.38 -12.78
CA LYS A 30 17.57 7.51 -12.59
C LYS A 30 18.01 8.80 -11.87
N GLY A 31 17.30 9.22 -10.82
CA GLY A 31 17.61 10.43 -10.04
C GLY A 31 17.06 11.73 -10.62
N LEU A 32 16.38 11.69 -11.77
CA LEU A 32 15.58 12.78 -12.30
C LEU A 32 14.11 12.59 -11.97
N TYR A 33 13.42 13.67 -11.77
CA TYR A 33 12.01 13.72 -11.44
C TYR A 33 11.26 14.55 -12.47
N ARG A 34 10.06 14.11 -12.81
CA ARG A 34 9.09 14.97 -13.48
C ARG A 34 8.11 15.46 -12.42
N ILE A 35 7.96 16.76 -12.35
CA ILE A 35 7.08 17.42 -11.40
C ILE A 35 6.01 18.22 -12.13
N ILE A 36 4.85 18.38 -11.47
CA ILE A 36 3.81 19.33 -11.89
C ILE A 36 3.66 20.43 -10.85
N SER A 37 3.50 21.66 -11.34
CA SER A 37 3.21 22.85 -10.55
C SER A 37 1.99 23.58 -11.11
N ALA A 38 1.62 24.72 -10.54
CA ALA A 38 0.61 25.62 -11.10
C ALA A 38 1.01 26.15 -12.49
N GLU A 39 2.32 26.29 -12.76
CA GLU A 39 2.85 26.76 -14.03
C GLU A 39 2.87 25.69 -15.13
N GLY A 40 2.95 24.40 -14.74
CA GLY A 40 3.00 23.28 -15.67
C GLY A 40 3.90 22.15 -15.19
N ASP A 41 4.30 21.29 -16.12
CA ASP A 41 5.22 20.19 -15.84
C ASP A 41 6.66 20.55 -16.24
N GLN A 42 7.62 20.11 -15.44
CA GLN A 42 9.04 20.35 -15.60
C GLN A 42 9.87 19.15 -15.13
N LEU A 43 11.09 19.05 -15.64
CA LEU A 43 12.10 18.15 -15.08
C LEU A 43 12.72 18.80 -13.83
N ALA A 44 13.03 17.97 -12.86
CA ALA A 44 13.59 18.40 -11.59
C ALA A 44 14.70 17.45 -11.11
N SER A 45 15.62 18.00 -10.32
CA SER A 45 16.60 17.25 -9.54
C SER A 45 16.53 17.69 -8.09
N VAL A 46 17.03 16.88 -7.16
CA VAL A 46 17.16 17.28 -5.75
C VAL A 46 18.35 18.23 -5.56
N SER A 47 18.23 19.20 -4.65
CA SER A 47 19.31 20.12 -4.33
C SER A 47 20.47 19.38 -3.65
N GLY A 48 21.70 19.91 -3.75
CA GLY A 48 22.86 19.38 -3.03
C GLY A 48 22.67 19.39 -1.52
N LYS A 49 21.98 20.41 -0.99
CA LYS A 49 21.61 20.48 0.42
C LYS A 49 20.69 19.31 0.82
N PHE A 50 19.66 19.03 0.02
CA PHE A 50 18.75 17.89 0.23
C PHE A 50 19.52 16.57 0.26
N GLN A 51 20.44 16.36 -0.71
CA GLN A 51 21.27 15.15 -0.78
C GLN A 51 22.12 14.95 0.48
N HIS A 52 22.64 16.03 1.02
CA HIS A 52 23.47 16.00 2.23
C HIS A 52 22.62 15.75 3.50
N GLU A 53 21.39 16.25 3.55
CA GLU A 53 20.47 16.09 4.70
C GLU A 53 19.74 14.75 4.72
N ALA A 54 19.59 14.08 3.56
CA ALA A 54 18.91 12.79 3.45
C ALA A 54 19.68 11.69 4.19
N ALA A 55 19.06 11.12 5.22
CA ALA A 55 19.64 10.07 6.05
C ALA A 55 19.47 8.66 5.46
N SER A 56 18.46 8.48 4.59
CA SER A 56 18.09 7.18 4.03
C SER A 56 17.55 7.31 2.60
N PRO A 57 17.57 6.22 1.80
CA PRO A 57 16.93 6.21 0.49
C PRO A 57 15.42 6.49 0.52
N SER A 58 14.74 6.24 1.64
CA SER A 58 13.31 6.51 1.80
C SER A 58 12.99 8.00 1.96
N ASP A 59 13.98 8.85 2.24
CA ASP A 59 13.80 10.30 2.35
C ASP A 59 13.68 10.97 0.98
N TYR A 60 14.23 10.32 -0.06
CA TYR A 60 14.17 10.85 -1.42
C TYR A 60 12.74 10.93 -1.94
N PRO A 61 12.47 11.94 -2.84
CA PRO A 61 11.17 12.08 -3.44
C PRO A 61 10.75 10.82 -4.22
N VAL A 62 9.47 10.49 -4.16
CA VAL A 62 8.87 9.40 -4.95
C VAL A 62 7.58 9.86 -5.60
N VAL A 63 7.07 9.06 -6.53
CA VAL A 63 5.79 9.35 -7.21
C VAL A 63 4.67 9.56 -6.19
N GLY A 64 3.95 10.67 -6.37
CA GLY A 64 2.87 11.08 -5.47
C GLY A 64 3.28 12.08 -4.39
N ASP A 65 4.59 12.27 -4.12
CA ASP A 65 5.04 13.26 -3.14
C ASP A 65 4.68 14.68 -3.54
N TYR A 66 4.34 15.47 -2.52
CA TYR A 66 4.32 16.92 -2.60
C TYR A 66 5.67 17.46 -2.17
N VAL A 67 6.24 18.35 -2.95
CA VAL A 67 7.59 18.89 -2.75
C VAL A 67 7.60 20.40 -2.90
N MET A 68 8.54 21.04 -2.22
CA MET A 68 8.85 22.45 -2.41
C MET A 68 10.08 22.57 -3.33
N ALA A 69 9.92 23.23 -4.47
CA ALA A 69 10.95 23.36 -5.49
C ALA A 69 11.16 24.81 -5.96
N ALA A 70 12.40 25.15 -6.25
CA ALA A 70 12.73 26.38 -6.99
C ALA A 70 12.56 26.12 -8.49
N LEU A 71 11.74 26.95 -9.16
CA LEU A 71 11.45 26.85 -10.61
C LEU A 71 12.34 27.84 -11.34
N ASN A 72 13.24 27.35 -12.21
CA ASN A 72 14.25 28.17 -12.90
C ASN A 72 14.10 28.07 -14.43
N GLY A 73 12.90 28.38 -14.97
CA GLY A 73 12.67 28.60 -16.40
C GLY A 73 12.97 27.43 -17.36
N GLY A 74 13.02 26.18 -16.89
CA GLY A 74 13.28 24.99 -17.73
C GLY A 74 13.70 23.75 -16.93
N ALA A 75 14.29 23.95 -15.76
CA ALA A 75 14.63 22.90 -14.80
C ALA A 75 14.24 23.35 -13.40
N ALA A 76 13.77 22.44 -12.58
CA ALA A 76 13.41 22.73 -11.19
C ALA A 76 14.39 22.04 -10.22
N VAL A 77 14.55 22.65 -9.04
CA VAL A 77 15.39 22.08 -7.96
C VAL A 77 14.53 21.81 -6.75
N ILE A 78 14.38 20.55 -6.39
CA ILE A 78 13.63 20.10 -5.23
C ILE A 78 14.46 20.35 -3.97
N ASN A 79 13.92 21.16 -3.06
CA ASN A 79 14.58 21.53 -1.81
C ASN A 79 14.01 20.75 -0.61
N ARG A 80 12.74 20.35 -0.66
CA ARG A 80 12.09 19.62 0.42
C ARG A 80 11.00 18.69 -0.07
N VAL A 81 10.84 17.56 0.62
CA VAL A 81 9.64 16.72 0.56
C VAL A 81 8.74 17.12 1.72
N LEU A 82 7.47 17.36 1.45
CA LEU A 82 6.50 17.66 2.50
C LEU A 82 6.07 16.38 3.24
N PRO A 83 5.61 16.49 4.49
CA PRO A 83 5.15 15.34 5.26
C PRO A 83 4.15 14.47 4.51
N ARG A 84 4.43 13.19 4.45
CA ARG A 84 3.64 12.19 3.73
C ARG A 84 2.48 11.71 4.61
N LYS A 85 1.26 11.59 4.03
CA LYS A 85 0.10 10.98 4.72
C LYS A 85 0.11 9.46 4.63
N SER A 86 0.70 8.92 3.56
CA SER A 86 0.91 7.49 3.36
C SER A 86 2.21 7.25 2.61
N LEU A 87 2.86 6.10 2.84
CA LEU A 87 4.13 5.77 2.24
C LEU A 87 4.24 4.26 1.97
N PHE A 88 4.39 3.90 0.72
CA PHE A 88 4.70 2.54 0.32
C PHE A 88 6.21 2.36 0.25
N LEU A 89 6.72 1.44 1.06
CA LEU A 89 8.12 1.07 1.12
C LEU A 89 8.33 -0.29 0.44
N ARG A 90 9.51 -0.59 -0.05
CA ARG A 90 9.94 -1.94 -0.43
C ARG A 90 11.40 -2.15 -0.01
N LYS A 91 11.78 -3.38 0.28
CA LYS A 91 13.19 -3.72 0.50
C LYS A 91 13.94 -3.72 -0.82
N SER A 92 15.10 -3.10 -0.83
CA SER A 92 16.02 -3.22 -1.96
C SER A 92 16.52 -4.66 -2.05
N ALA A 93 16.62 -5.19 -3.27
CA ALA A 93 17.27 -6.46 -3.50
C ALA A 93 18.77 -6.29 -3.19
N GLY A 94 19.32 -7.14 -2.30
CA GLY A 94 20.73 -7.13 -1.93
C GLY A 94 20.97 -7.34 -0.44
N THR A 95 22.25 -7.38 -0.05
CA THR A 95 22.71 -7.63 1.32
C THR A 95 22.47 -6.44 2.28
N ALA A 96 22.40 -5.23 1.76
CA ALA A 96 22.02 -4.06 2.53
C ALA A 96 20.48 -3.98 2.58
N ARG A 97 19.91 -4.28 3.75
CA ARG A 97 18.46 -4.20 4.02
C ARG A 97 17.98 -2.74 4.09
N MET A 98 18.12 -1.99 2.99
CA MET A 98 17.67 -0.61 2.94
C MET A 98 16.23 -0.53 2.41
N GLU A 99 15.41 0.22 3.13
CA GLU A 99 14.05 0.52 2.70
C GLU A 99 14.08 1.55 1.58
N GLN A 100 13.34 1.28 0.53
CA GLN A 100 13.16 2.18 -0.60
C GLN A 100 11.71 2.60 -0.69
N ALA A 101 11.45 3.90 -0.65
CA ALA A 101 10.13 4.43 -0.95
C ALA A 101 9.75 4.14 -2.43
N VAL A 102 8.50 3.76 -2.64
CA VAL A 102 7.97 3.38 -3.96
C VAL A 102 6.95 4.41 -4.45
N ALA A 103 6.02 4.77 -3.58
CA ALA A 103 4.97 5.74 -3.83
C ALA A 103 4.49 6.35 -2.52
N ALA A 104 3.95 7.55 -2.56
CA ALA A 104 3.49 8.28 -1.39
C ALA A 104 2.14 8.97 -1.65
N ASN A 105 1.49 9.37 -0.55
CA ASN A 105 0.29 10.18 -0.54
C ASN A 105 -0.90 9.53 -1.28
N ILE A 106 -1.00 8.21 -1.18
CA ILE A 106 -2.12 7.42 -1.69
C ILE A 106 -3.24 7.45 -0.64
N ASP A 107 -4.46 7.82 -1.05
CA ASP A 107 -5.65 7.78 -0.20
C ASP A 107 -6.23 6.37 -0.13
N THR A 108 -6.45 5.76 -1.29
CA THR A 108 -7.09 4.44 -1.40
C THR A 108 -6.24 3.49 -2.23
N VAL A 109 -6.05 2.29 -1.72
CA VAL A 109 -5.40 1.19 -2.44
C VAL A 109 -6.44 0.14 -2.82
N PHE A 110 -6.68 -0.02 -4.11
CA PHE A 110 -7.51 -1.09 -4.63
C PHE A 110 -6.69 -2.36 -4.75
N ILE A 111 -6.99 -3.34 -3.91
CA ILE A 111 -6.38 -4.67 -3.91
C ILE A 111 -7.18 -5.55 -4.87
N CYS A 112 -6.70 -5.68 -6.11
CA CYS A 112 -7.35 -6.43 -7.16
C CYS A 112 -7.01 -7.91 -7.09
N MET A 113 -8.03 -8.76 -7.08
CA MET A 113 -7.91 -10.21 -7.12
C MET A 113 -8.98 -10.79 -8.04
N SER A 114 -8.60 -11.65 -8.98
CA SER A 114 -9.57 -12.25 -9.89
C SER A 114 -10.26 -13.46 -9.28
N LEU A 115 -11.56 -13.61 -9.55
CA LEU A 115 -12.40 -14.70 -9.05
C LEU A 115 -12.25 -16.03 -9.80
N ASN A 116 -11.23 -16.15 -10.64
CA ASN A 116 -10.86 -17.39 -11.31
C ASN A 116 -9.90 -18.25 -10.47
N SER A 117 -9.06 -19.06 -11.10
CA SER A 117 -8.03 -19.91 -10.46
C SER A 117 -6.95 -19.13 -9.70
N ASP A 118 -6.83 -17.80 -9.93
CA ASP A 118 -5.89 -16.94 -9.21
C ASP A 118 -6.40 -16.44 -7.84
N PHE A 119 -7.64 -16.79 -7.44
CA PHE A 119 -8.19 -16.43 -6.14
C PHE A 119 -7.38 -17.04 -5.01
N ASN A 120 -6.81 -16.20 -4.13
CA ASN A 120 -5.91 -16.64 -3.07
C ASN A 120 -5.99 -15.72 -1.84
N LEU A 121 -6.64 -16.21 -0.79
CA LEU A 121 -6.85 -15.47 0.46
C LEU A 121 -5.54 -15.12 1.18
N ARG A 122 -4.51 -15.98 1.11
CA ARG A 122 -3.21 -15.72 1.76
C ARG A 122 -2.48 -14.56 1.11
N ARG A 123 -2.61 -14.44 -0.22
CA ARG A 123 -2.09 -13.28 -0.94
C ARG A 123 -2.88 -12.01 -0.61
N LEU A 124 -4.20 -12.13 -0.41
CA LEU A 124 -5.05 -11.01 0.00
C LEU A 124 -4.66 -10.49 1.38
N GLU A 125 -4.48 -11.37 2.38
CA GLU A 125 -4.01 -11.01 3.72
C GLU A 125 -2.69 -10.23 3.68
N ARG A 126 -1.76 -10.65 2.81
CA ARG A 126 -0.49 -9.96 2.62
C ARG A 126 -0.65 -8.55 2.04
N TYR A 127 -1.49 -8.40 1.02
CA TYR A 127 -1.75 -7.08 0.44
C TYR A 127 -2.46 -6.14 1.43
N LEU A 128 -3.39 -6.66 2.22
CA LEU A 128 -4.06 -5.93 3.29
C LEU A 128 -3.05 -5.42 4.34
N SER A 129 -2.16 -6.29 4.81
CA SER A 129 -1.12 -5.91 5.78
C SER A 129 -0.25 -4.77 5.25
N VAL A 130 0.20 -4.85 4.00
CA VAL A 130 1.02 -3.79 3.38
C VAL A 130 0.23 -2.50 3.19
N ALA A 131 -1.04 -2.58 2.79
CA ALA A 131 -1.88 -1.41 2.58
C ALA A 131 -2.14 -0.67 3.91
N TRP A 132 -2.46 -1.40 4.98
CA TRP A 132 -2.61 -0.82 6.33
C TRP A 132 -1.31 -0.20 6.85
N GLU A 133 -0.18 -0.88 6.66
CA GLU A 133 1.15 -0.36 7.07
C GLU A 133 1.49 0.95 6.36
N SER A 134 1.10 1.08 5.09
CA SER A 134 1.35 2.29 4.32
C SER A 134 0.60 3.53 4.82
N GLY A 135 -0.45 3.37 5.63
CA GLY A 135 -1.37 4.42 6.04
C GLY A 135 -2.47 4.74 5.01
N SER A 136 -2.64 3.93 3.95
CA SER A 136 -3.69 4.08 2.95
C SER A 136 -4.92 3.25 3.31
N LEU A 137 -6.11 3.67 2.84
CA LEU A 137 -7.34 2.88 2.98
C LEU A 137 -7.35 1.73 1.96
N PRO A 138 -7.33 0.45 2.37
CA PRO A 138 -7.50 -0.66 1.45
C PRO A 138 -8.96 -0.84 1.05
N VAL A 139 -9.17 -1.20 -0.22
CA VAL A 139 -10.45 -1.66 -0.76
C VAL A 139 -10.17 -2.89 -1.62
N VAL A 140 -10.80 -3.99 -1.31
CA VAL A 140 -10.64 -5.25 -2.06
C VAL A 140 -11.55 -5.21 -3.27
N VAL A 141 -10.99 -5.46 -4.47
CA VAL A 141 -11.73 -5.50 -5.73
C VAL A 141 -11.62 -6.89 -6.33
N LEU A 142 -12.68 -7.66 -6.20
CA LEU A 142 -12.80 -8.99 -6.78
C LEU A 142 -13.24 -8.84 -8.24
N THR A 143 -12.32 -9.10 -9.16
CA THR A 143 -12.51 -8.91 -10.58
C THR A 143 -12.94 -10.20 -11.28
N LYS A 144 -13.36 -10.10 -12.55
CA LYS A 144 -13.75 -11.23 -13.41
C LYS A 144 -14.87 -12.08 -12.79
N ALA A 145 -15.86 -11.42 -12.20
CA ALA A 145 -17.01 -12.11 -11.59
C ALA A 145 -17.78 -12.97 -12.62
N ASP A 146 -17.72 -12.61 -13.90
CA ASP A 146 -18.25 -13.34 -15.04
C ASP A 146 -17.62 -14.72 -15.26
N LEU A 147 -16.43 -14.97 -14.71
CA LEU A 147 -15.71 -16.26 -14.79
C LEU A 147 -15.86 -17.11 -13.52
N CYS A 148 -16.80 -16.78 -12.65
CA CYS A 148 -16.97 -17.45 -11.36
C CYS A 148 -18.42 -17.93 -11.19
N ASP A 149 -18.60 -19.22 -10.90
CA ASP A 149 -19.93 -19.81 -10.68
C ASP A 149 -20.61 -19.25 -9.43
N ASN A 150 -19.84 -18.94 -8.37
CA ASN A 150 -20.34 -18.48 -7.09
C ASN A 150 -19.55 -17.26 -6.56
N PRO A 151 -19.70 -16.06 -7.17
CA PRO A 151 -18.98 -14.86 -6.75
C PRO A 151 -19.29 -14.46 -5.30
N ALA A 152 -20.54 -14.65 -4.85
CA ALA A 152 -20.96 -14.29 -3.50
C ALA A 152 -20.25 -15.09 -2.42
N VAL A 153 -20.00 -16.38 -2.63
CA VAL A 153 -19.28 -17.24 -1.69
C VAL A 153 -17.83 -16.77 -1.54
N LYS A 154 -17.14 -16.49 -2.68
CA LYS A 154 -15.77 -15.99 -2.63
C LYS A 154 -15.68 -14.58 -2.05
N ALA A 155 -16.68 -13.74 -2.28
CA ALA A 155 -16.77 -12.43 -1.66
C ALA A 155 -16.91 -12.52 -0.14
N ALA A 156 -17.75 -13.44 0.37
CA ALA A 156 -17.88 -13.70 1.79
C ALA A 156 -16.56 -14.22 2.41
N GLN A 157 -15.85 -15.12 1.72
CA GLN A 157 -14.52 -15.56 2.14
C GLN A 157 -13.49 -14.43 2.17
N ALA A 158 -13.49 -13.55 1.18
CA ALA A 158 -12.62 -12.37 1.18
C ALA A 158 -12.98 -11.40 2.32
N ALA A 159 -14.27 -11.14 2.54
CA ALA A 159 -14.76 -10.26 3.58
C ALA A 159 -14.41 -10.77 4.99
N SER A 160 -14.40 -12.09 5.21
CA SER A 160 -14.04 -12.66 6.53
C SER A 160 -12.59 -12.40 6.95
N ILE A 161 -11.70 -12.05 6.00
CA ILE A 161 -10.30 -11.74 6.27
C ILE A 161 -9.97 -10.26 6.01
N ALA A 162 -10.79 -9.53 5.26
CA ALA A 162 -10.62 -8.12 4.94
C ALA A 162 -11.19 -7.21 6.04
N ILE A 163 -10.79 -7.44 7.29
CA ILE A 163 -11.30 -6.71 8.45
C ILE A 163 -11.02 -5.22 8.30
N GLY A 164 -12.06 -4.40 8.38
CA GLY A 164 -11.98 -2.94 8.22
C GLY A 164 -11.79 -2.46 6.78
N ALA A 165 -11.87 -3.33 5.77
CA ALA A 165 -11.80 -2.98 4.36
C ALA A 165 -13.05 -3.45 3.62
N ASP A 166 -13.54 -2.62 2.69
CA ASP A 166 -14.66 -2.99 1.84
C ASP A 166 -14.25 -4.02 0.78
N VAL A 167 -15.20 -4.90 0.42
CA VAL A 167 -15.02 -5.92 -0.61
C VAL A 167 -16.03 -5.68 -1.74
N LEU A 168 -15.53 -5.31 -2.90
CA LEU A 168 -16.31 -5.02 -4.09
C LEU A 168 -16.19 -6.17 -5.10
N VAL A 169 -17.29 -6.51 -5.77
CA VAL A 169 -17.31 -7.52 -6.83
C VAL A 169 -17.53 -6.83 -8.17
N THR A 170 -16.62 -7.04 -9.12
CA THR A 170 -16.61 -6.34 -10.39
C THR A 170 -16.48 -7.30 -11.58
N SER A 171 -17.06 -6.90 -12.73
CA SER A 171 -16.83 -7.54 -14.02
C SER A 171 -16.65 -6.47 -15.08
N SER A 172 -15.58 -6.58 -15.87
CA SER A 172 -15.37 -5.70 -17.02
C SER A 172 -16.31 -6.00 -18.19
N MET A 173 -16.99 -7.14 -18.17
CA MET A 173 -17.97 -7.54 -19.19
C MET A 173 -19.34 -6.86 -18.98
N ALA A 174 -19.66 -6.44 -17.76
CA ALA A 174 -20.89 -5.70 -17.46
C ALA A 174 -20.66 -4.19 -17.68
N LEU A 175 -21.66 -3.49 -18.25
CA LEU A 175 -21.62 -2.04 -18.48
C LEU A 175 -21.37 -1.28 -17.16
N ASP A 176 -22.04 -1.69 -16.11
CA ASP A 176 -21.95 -1.06 -14.76
C ASP A 176 -21.02 -1.82 -13.80
N GLY A 177 -20.24 -2.75 -14.30
CA GLY A 177 -19.48 -3.70 -13.49
C GLY A 177 -18.38 -3.07 -12.63
N TYR A 178 -18.09 -1.79 -12.79
CA TYR A 178 -17.08 -1.05 -12.00
C TYR A 178 -17.69 0.13 -11.21
N ASN A 179 -19.01 0.34 -11.27
CA ASN A 179 -19.63 1.48 -10.59
C ASN A 179 -19.42 1.48 -9.08
N GLN A 180 -19.23 0.31 -8.46
CA GLN A 180 -18.92 0.18 -7.05
C GLN A 180 -17.59 0.83 -6.65
N ILE A 181 -16.67 1.07 -7.59
CA ILE A 181 -15.38 1.73 -7.33
C ILE A 181 -15.54 3.26 -7.27
N LEU A 182 -16.52 3.83 -7.99
CA LEU A 182 -16.69 5.29 -8.13
C LEU A 182 -16.76 6.06 -6.81
N PRO A 183 -17.42 5.58 -5.73
CA PRO A 183 -17.44 6.28 -4.45
C PRO A 183 -16.07 6.52 -3.82
N TYR A 184 -15.08 5.68 -4.16
CA TYR A 184 -13.72 5.77 -3.61
C TYR A 184 -12.79 6.68 -4.43
N ILE A 185 -13.21 7.10 -5.62
CA ILE A 185 -12.45 7.93 -6.56
C ILE A 185 -13.05 9.33 -6.69
N SER A 186 -13.02 10.09 -5.60
CA SER A 186 -13.45 11.49 -5.60
C SER A 186 -12.33 12.44 -6.00
N GLN A 187 -12.70 13.60 -6.52
CA GLN A 187 -11.79 14.64 -6.97
C GLN A 187 -10.72 15.01 -5.92
N GLY A 188 -9.47 15.18 -6.36
CA GLY A 188 -8.33 15.49 -5.49
C GLY A 188 -7.76 14.29 -4.72
N LYS A 189 -8.38 13.11 -4.80
CA LYS A 189 -7.86 11.88 -4.21
C LYS A 189 -6.78 11.24 -5.09
N THR A 190 -5.94 10.46 -4.45
CA THR A 190 -4.93 9.64 -5.10
C THR A 190 -5.23 8.19 -4.83
N VAL A 191 -5.28 7.38 -5.87
CA VAL A 191 -5.55 5.96 -5.75
C VAL A 191 -4.43 5.13 -6.38
N ALA A 192 -4.27 3.89 -5.93
CA ALA A 192 -3.36 2.93 -6.53
C ALA A 192 -4.03 1.58 -6.70
N PHE A 193 -3.58 0.81 -7.69
CA PHE A 193 -4.07 -0.53 -7.97
C PHE A 193 -2.96 -1.55 -7.77
N VAL A 194 -3.16 -2.50 -6.86
CA VAL A 194 -2.23 -3.59 -6.55
C VAL A 194 -2.86 -4.95 -6.84
N GLY A 195 -2.05 -5.97 -7.06
CA GLY A 195 -2.54 -7.32 -7.37
C GLY A 195 -1.67 -8.00 -8.44
N SER A 196 -1.86 -9.31 -8.65
CA SER A 196 -1.10 -10.12 -9.59
C SER A 196 -1.22 -9.62 -11.04
N SER A 197 -0.31 -10.06 -11.90
CA SER A 197 -0.43 -9.83 -13.34
C SER A 197 -1.69 -10.51 -13.88
N GLY A 198 -2.38 -9.87 -14.83
CA GLY A 198 -3.57 -10.43 -15.46
C GLY A 198 -4.85 -10.41 -14.63
N VAL A 199 -4.88 -9.84 -13.42
CA VAL A 199 -6.11 -9.73 -12.61
C VAL A 199 -7.11 -8.66 -13.09
N GLY A 200 -6.78 -7.87 -14.12
CA GLY A 200 -7.69 -6.87 -14.70
C GLY A 200 -7.44 -5.42 -14.25
N LYS A 201 -6.32 -5.11 -13.57
CA LYS A 201 -5.98 -3.73 -13.15
C LYS A 201 -5.96 -2.75 -14.31
N SER A 202 -5.21 -3.04 -15.37
CA SER A 202 -5.11 -2.19 -16.56
C SER A 202 -6.48 -1.97 -17.21
N THR A 203 -7.32 -3.00 -17.25
CA THR A 203 -8.69 -2.90 -17.76
C THR A 203 -9.54 -1.93 -16.91
N LEU A 204 -9.43 -2.01 -15.57
CA LEU A 204 -10.12 -1.09 -14.67
C LEU A 204 -9.61 0.35 -14.84
N ILE A 205 -8.29 0.54 -14.89
CA ILE A 205 -7.67 1.87 -15.07
C ILE A 205 -8.11 2.47 -16.40
N ASN A 206 -8.08 1.71 -17.52
CA ASN A 206 -8.53 2.18 -18.82
C ASN A 206 -10.01 2.57 -18.83
N ARG A 207 -10.86 1.79 -18.17
CA ARG A 207 -12.28 2.13 -18.00
C ARG A 207 -12.47 3.45 -17.24
N LEU A 208 -11.68 3.67 -16.19
CA LEU A 208 -11.74 4.92 -15.41
C LEU A 208 -11.16 6.12 -16.17
N LEU A 209 -10.16 5.89 -17.02
CA LEU A 209 -9.59 6.93 -17.90
C LEU A 209 -10.52 7.30 -19.05
N GLY A 210 -11.43 6.40 -19.45
CA GLY A 210 -12.20 6.53 -20.68
C GLY A 210 -11.38 6.35 -21.97
N GLU A 211 -10.16 5.84 -21.84
CA GLU A 211 -9.18 5.68 -22.93
C GLU A 211 -8.40 4.38 -22.76
N ASP A 212 -8.00 3.75 -23.86
CA ASP A 212 -7.10 2.59 -23.88
C ASP A 212 -5.61 3.01 -23.78
N ARG A 213 -5.22 3.57 -22.64
CA ARG A 213 -3.81 3.96 -22.39
C ARG A 213 -2.93 2.85 -21.85
N GLN A 214 -3.51 1.89 -21.15
CA GLN A 214 -2.78 0.78 -20.56
C GLN A 214 -2.85 -0.43 -21.48
N ASP A 215 -1.70 -1.04 -21.78
CA ASP A 215 -1.67 -2.32 -22.50
C ASP A 215 -2.44 -3.37 -21.70
N THR A 216 -3.67 -3.59 -22.08
CA THR A 216 -4.43 -4.76 -21.64
C THR A 216 -3.86 -5.94 -22.41
N GLY A 217 -2.85 -6.63 -21.84
CA GLY A 217 -2.24 -7.79 -22.47
C GLY A 217 -3.30 -8.82 -22.87
N GLY A 218 -3.93 -8.59 -24.01
CA GLY A 218 -4.71 -9.59 -24.71
C GLY A 218 -3.78 -10.76 -25.03
N LEU A 219 -4.29 -11.98 -24.92
CA LEU A 219 -3.65 -13.23 -25.36
C LEU A 219 -3.07 -13.09 -26.78
N ARG A 220 -1.94 -12.41 -26.91
CA ARG A 220 -1.12 -12.44 -28.12
C ARG A 220 -0.03 -13.46 -27.88
N ASN A 221 -0.20 -14.58 -28.53
CA ASN A 221 0.82 -15.58 -28.84
C ASN A 221 1.87 -14.97 -29.78
N ASP A 222 2.59 -13.95 -29.35
CA ASP A 222 3.73 -13.44 -30.11
C ASP A 222 4.92 -13.24 -29.19
N ASP A 223 5.94 -14.07 -29.41
CA ASP A 223 7.25 -14.14 -28.74
C ASP A 223 8.13 -12.88 -28.97
N LYS A 224 7.57 -11.69 -29.15
CA LYS A 224 8.35 -10.45 -29.31
C LYS A 224 7.73 -9.29 -28.54
N GLY A 225 8.43 -8.88 -27.49
CA GLY A 225 8.23 -7.59 -26.85
C GLY A 225 7.59 -7.64 -25.47
N ARG A 226 8.35 -8.10 -24.50
CA ARG A 226 8.12 -7.84 -23.08
C ARG A 226 8.34 -6.35 -22.80
N HIS A 227 7.40 -5.50 -23.20
CA HIS A 227 7.35 -4.13 -22.68
C HIS A 227 6.83 -4.20 -21.26
N THR A 228 7.72 -4.54 -20.34
CA THR A 228 7.57 -4.25 -18.93
C THR A 228 7.52 -2.73 -18.84
N THR A 229 6.37 -2.17 -18.49
CA THR A 229 6.23 -0.77 -18.06
C THR A 229 7.17 -0.57 -16.88
N THR A 230 8.39 -0.11 -17.13
CA THR A 230 9.43 0.10 -16.11
C THR A 230 9.27 1.44 -15.41
N HIS A 231 8.35 2.28 -15.88
CA HIS A 231 8.15 3.64 -15.39
C HIS A 231 7.10 3.69 -14.30
N ARG A 232 7.44 4.36 -13.21
CA ARG A 232 6.51 4.72 -12.13
C ARG A 232 5.89 6.05 -12.53
N GLU A 233 4.59 6.07 -12.75
CA GLU A 233 3.92 7.28 -13.21
C GLU A 233 2.62 7.51 -12.45
N LEU A 234 2.34 8.80 -12.22
CA LEU A 234 1.08 9.31 -11.73
C LEU A 234 0.26 9.79 -12.92
N LEU A 235 -0.89 9.18 -13.14
CA LEU A 235 -1.84 9.51 -14.18
C LEU A 235 -3.00 10.33 -13.57
N MET A 236 -3.48 11.34 -14.30
CA MET A 236 -4.67 12.09 -13.88
C MET A 236 -5.89 11.59 -14.67
N LEU A 237 -6.93 11.20 -13.94
CA LEU A 237 -8.24 10.90 -14.52
C LEU A 237 -8.96 12.20 -14.93
N PRO A 238 -9.93 12.14 -15.86
CA PRO A 238 -10.72 13.30 -16.28
C PRO A 238 -11.46 13.99 -15.11
N ASN A 239 -11.83 13.23 -14.08
CA ASN A 239 -12.49 13.75 -12.88
C ASN A 239 -11.53 14.36 -11.84
N GLY A 240 -10.24 14.51 -12.15
CA GLY A 240 -9.24 15.10 -11.25
C GLY A 240 -8.71 14.16 -10.16
N VAL A 241 -8.94 12.86 -10.27
CA VAL A 241 -8.33 11.83 -9.43
C VAL A 241 -6.94 11.48 -9.97
N ALA A 242 -5.97 11.32 -9.09
CA ALA A 242 -4.66 10.83 -9.45
C ALA A 242 -4.61 9.29 -9.29
N VAL A 243 -4.11 8.60 -10.31
CA VAL A 243 -3.85 7.14 -10.26
C VAL A 243 -2.35 6.92 -10.29
N ILE A 244 -1.83 6.20 -9.31
CA ILE A 244 -0.43 5.76 -9.31
C ILE A 244 -0.38 4.32 -9.82
N ASP A 245 0.23 4.14 -10.99
CA ASP A 245 0.56 2.82 -11.53
C ASP A 245 2.08 2.60 -11.43
N THR A 246 2.47 1.72 -10.52
CA THR A 246 3.88 1.39 -10.35
C THR A 246 4.10 -0.10 -10.52
N PRO A 247 5.00 -0.52 -11.42
CA PRO A 247 5.38 -1.92 -11.56
C PRO A 247 5.88 -2.54 -10.26
N GLY A 248 6.55 -1.77 -9.41
CA GLY A 248 7.03 -2.21 -8.09
C GLY A 248 5.95 -2.51 -7.06
N MET A 249 4.72 -2.00 -7.25
CA MET A 249 3.57 -2.33 -6.41
C MET A 249 2.88 -3.63 -6.84
N ARG A 250 3.20 -4.17 -8.03
CA ARG A 250 2.67 -5.45 -8.50
C ARG A 250 3.26 -6.64 -7.75
N GLU A 251 4.49 -6.48 -7.27
CA GLU A 251 5.25 -7.49 -6.52
C GLU A 251 5.59 -6.94 -5.13
N LEU A 252 4.57 -6.58 -4.36
CA LEU A 252 4.76 -6.19 -2.96
C LEU A 252 5.33 -7.40 -2.21
N GLY A 253 6.65 -7.46 -2.15
CA GLY A 253 7.37 -8.35 -1.25
C GLY A 253 7.09 -7.96 0.19
N ILE A 254 7.32 -8.89 1.10
CA ILE A 254 7.05 -8.68 2.52
C ILE A 254 8.00 -7.62 3.07
N TRP A 255 7.44 -6.71 3.81
CA TRP A 255 8.07 -5.58 4.46
C TRP A 255 7.92 -5.71 5.96
N ASP A 256 8.53 -4.84 6.70
CA ASP A 256 8.26 -4.73 8.13
C ASP A 256 6.81 -4.19 8.33
N ALA A 257 5.84 -5.06 8.09
CA ALA A 257 4.42 -4.78 8.18
C ALA A 257 3.90 -5.09 9.60
N SER A 258 4.69 -4.79 10.63
CA SER A 258 4.35 -5.12 12.02
C SER A 258 3.07 -4.44 12.50
N ILE A 259 2.85 -3.18 12.08
CA ILE A 259 1.62 -2.43 12.40
C ILE A 259 0.47 -2.91 11.52
N GLY A 260 0.71 -3.05 10.22
CA GLY A 260 -0.28 -3.54 9.26
C GLY A 260 -0.70 -4.99 9.52
N LEU A 261 0.21 -5.83 10.04
CA LEU A 261 -0.13 -7.18 10.47
C LEU A 261 -1.15 -7.18 11.61
N GLY A 262 -0.93 -6.34 12.64
CA GLY A 262 -1.86 -6.21 13.77
C GLY A 262 -3.26 -5.76 13.32
N THR A 263 -3.37 -4.89 12.34
CA THR A 263 -4.65 -4.45 11.79
C THR A 263 -5.30 -5.52 10.92
N ALA A 264 -4.55 -6.15 10.03
CA ALA A 264 -5.05 -7.20 9.14
C ALA A 264 -5.47 -8.48 9.88
N PHE A 265 -4.88 -8.75 11.05
CA PHE A 265 -5.16 -9.90 11.91
C PHE A 265 -5.64 -9.45 13.31
N SER A 266 -6.43 -8.38 13.37
CA SER A 266 -6.94 -7.84 14.63
C SER A 266 -7.73 -8.87 15.45
N ASP A 267 -8.42 -9.78 14.79
CA ASP A 267 -9.10 -10.92 15.41
C ASP A 267 -8.13 -11.84 16.20
N ILE A 268 -6.94 -12.10 15.66
CA ILE A 268 -5.91 -12.90 16.34
C ILE A 268 -5.25 -12.09 17.45
N GLU A 269 -4.96 -10.82 17.22
CA GLU A 269 -4.36 -9.92 18.23
C GLU A 269 -5.30 -9.73 19.43
N GLU A 270 -6.61 -9.61 19.21
CA GLU A 270 -7.60 -9.56 20.29
C GLU A 270 -7.65 -10.84 21.10
N LEU A 271 -7.55 -12.02 20.46
CA LEU A 271 -7.44 -13.29 21.13
C LEU A 271 -6.12 -13.39 21.91
N ALA A 272 -5.01 -12.98 21.31
CA ALA A 272 -3.69 -12.98 21.95
C ALA A 272 -3.65 -12.11 23.21
N ALA A 273 -4.34 -10.97 23.21
CA ALA A 273 -4.48 -10.11 24.38
C ALA A 273 -5.20 -10.78 25.56
N ARG A 274 -6.01 -11.82 25.31
CA ARG A 274 -6.75 -12.60 26.32
C ARG A 274 -5.97 -13.82 26.82
N CYS A 275 -4.76 -14.10 26.30
CA CYS A 275 -3.93 -15.19 26.80
C CYS A 275 -3.51 -14.96 28.25
N ARG A 276 -3.37 -16.05 29.00
CA ARG A 276 -2.93 -16.01 30.41
C ARG A 276 -1.54 -15.37 30.56
N PHE A 277 -0.65 -15.59 29.60
CA PHE A 277 0.73 -15.07 29.62
C PHE A 277 0.90 -14.01 28.56
N GLY A 278 1.52 -12.88 28.91
CA GLY A 278 1.75 -11.77 27.98
C GLY A 278 2.81 -12.05 26.89
N ASP A 279 3.62 -13.10 27.08
CA ASP A 279 4.63 -13.60 26.14
C ASP A 279 4.23 -14.95 25.51
N CYS A 280 2.92 -15.25 25.52
CA CYS A 280 2.38 -16.50 24.95
C CYS A 280 2.80 -16.65 23.50
N THR A 281 3.38 -17.80 23.15
CA THR A 281 3.75 -18.14 21.77
C THR A 281 2.67 -18.89 21.02
N HIS A 282 1.53 -19.17 21.69
CA HIS A 282 0.35 -19.87 21.19
C HIS A 282 0.59 -21.33 20.78
N LYS A 283 1.70 -21.95 21.28
CA LYS A 283 2.08 -23.33 20.96
C LYS A 283 1.56 -24.33 22.00
N ASN A 284 2.05 -24.22 23.23
CA ASN A 284 1.77 -25.21 24.26
C ASN A 284 1.37 -24.59 25.61
N GLU A 285 1.25 -23.28 25.70
CA GLU A 285 1.00 -22.58 26.96
C GLU A 285 -0.42 -22.86 27.49
N PRO A 286 -0.57 -23.19 28.79
CA PRO A 286 -1.87 -23.37 29.40
C PRO A 286 -2.61 -22.01 29.49
N GLY A 287 -3.92 -22.06 29.20
CA GLY A 287 -4.74 -20.83 29.17
C GLY A 287 -4.50 -19.93 27.96
N CYS A 288 -4.02 -20.48 26.84
CA CYS A 288 -3.88 -19.77 25.57
C CYS A 288 -5.25 -19.59 24.92
N ALA A 289 -5.70 -18.34 24.78
CA ALA A 289 -7.00 -18.02 24.17
C ALA A 289 -7.02 -18.31 22.66
N VAL A 290 -5.89 -18.09 21.96
CA VAL A 290 -5.77 -18.39 20.53
C VAL A 290 -5.96 -19.90 20.28
N ARG A 291 -5.27 -20.77 21.04
CA ARG A 291 -5.47 -22.23 20.91
C ARG A 291 -6.88 -22.68 21.24
N SER A 292 -7.48 -22.08 22.26
CA SER A 292 -8.87 -22.37 22.59
C SER A 292 -9.82 -21.99 21.45
N ALA A 293 -9.59 -20.87 20.77
CA ALA A 293 -10.36 -20.44 19.60
C ALA A 293 -10.16 -21.39 18.40
N LEU A 294 -8.93 -21.85 18.15
CA LEU A 294 -8.64 -22.90 17.14
C LEU A 294 -9.40 -24.19 17.43
N GLN A 295 -9.37 -24.68 18.69
CA GLN A 295 -10.07 -25.90 19.09
C GLN A 295 -11.61 -25.81 18.99
N ARG A 296 -12.17 -24.62 19.20
CA ARG A 296 -13.61 -24.37 19.03
C ARG A 296 -14.03 -24.05 17.59
N GLY A 297 -13.07 -23.93 16.65
CA GLY A 297 -13.34 -23.55 15.25
C GLY A 297 -13.73 -22.08 15.07
N GLU A 298 -13.52 -21.22 16.07
CA GLU A 298 -13.73 -19.78 16.00
C GLU A 298 -12.62 -19.09 15.18
N LEU A 299 -11.43 -19.67 15.17
CA LEU A 299 -10.30 -19.27 14.35
C LEU A 299 -9.87 -20.46 13.48
N SER A 300 -9.71 -20.27 12.17
CA SER A 300 -9.21 -21.34 11.30
C SER A 300 -7.71 -21.55 11.45
N GLU A 301 -7.26 -22.81 11.42
CA GLU A 301 -5.81 -23.13 11.44
C GLU A 301 -5.05 -22.45 10.32
N GLU A 302 -5.64 -22.42 9.14
CA GLU A 302 -5.02 -21.78 7.97
C GLU A 302 -4.79 -20.29 8.19
N ARG A 303 -5.73 -19.54 8.79
CA ARG A 303 -5.58 -18.14 9.10
C ARG A 303 -4.49 -17.90 10.13
N PHE A 304 -4.44 -18.75 11.17
CA PHE A 304 -3.40 -18.69 12.19
C PHE A 304 -2.00 -18.99 11.62
N LEU A 305 -1.86 -20.01 10.77
CA LEU A 305 -0.60 -20.32 10.08
C LEU A 305 -0.16 -19.17 9.17
N SER A 306 -1.09 -18.48 8.52
CA SER A 306 -0.78 -17.27 7.71
C SER A 306 -0.23 -16.15 8.58
N TYR A 307 -0.86 -15.90 9.74
CA TYR A 307 -0.39 -14.92 10.72
C TYR A 307 1.03 -15.25 11.21
N GLU A 308 1.27 -16.49 11.67
CA GLU A 308 2.60 -16.92 12.13
C GLU A 308 3.66 -16.76 11.06
N LYS A 309 3.36 -17.16 9.83
CA LYS A 309 4.28 -17.02 8.70
C LYS A 309 4.62 -15.55 8.43
N LEU A 310 3.62 -14.68 8.35
CA LEU A 310 3.84 -13.26 8.10
C LEU A 310 4.56 -12.59 9.28
N ALA A 311 4.24 -12.96 10.53
CA ALA A 311 4.94 -12.49 11.72
C ALA A 311 6.42 -12.89 11.73
N LEU A 312 6.74 -14.13 11.34
CA LEU A 312 8.10 -14.61 11.17
C LEU A 312 8.84 -13.85 10.07
N GLU A 313 8.21 -13.66 8.91
CA GLU A 313 8.78 -12.91 7.81
C GLU A 313 9.09 -11.46 8.22
N ASN A 314 8.19 -10.81 8.97
CA ASN A 314 8.41 -9.48 9.54
C ASN A 314 9.57 -9.46 10.55
N ALA A 315 9.64 -10.45 11.44
CA ALA A 315 10.74 -10.55 12.41
C ALA A 315 12.10 -10.73 11.72
N TYR A 316 12.16 -11.55 10.66
CA TYR A 316 13.36 -11.67 9.82
C TYR A 316 13.69 -10.37 9.09
N ALA A 317 12.67 -9.66 8.67
CA ALA A 317 12.80 -8.39 7.97
C ALA A 317 13.40 -7.30 8.86
N ALA A 318 12.98 -7.23 10.13
CA ALA A 318 13.47 -6.27 11.11
C ALA A 318 14.95 -6.50 11.55
N GLY A 319 15.51 -7.66 11.27
CA GLY A 319 16.90 -8.00 11.62
C GLY A 319 17.13 -8.17 13.14
N PRO A 320 18.39 -8.40 13.59
CA PRO A 320 18.68 -8.59 15.01
C PRO A 320 18.33 -7.39 15.90
N THR A 321 18.46 -6.19 15.38
CA THR A 321 18.08 -4.94 16.08
C THR A 321 16.58 -4.73 16.14
N GLY A 322 15.84 -5.08 15.07
CA GLY A 322 14.39 -4.97 15.03
C GLY A 322 13.69 -5.96 15.97
N SER A 323 14.21 -7.21 16.03
CA SER A 323 13.67 -8.19 16.98
C SER A 323 13.86 -7.78 18.45
N ARG A 324 14.94 -7.06 18.76
CA ARG A 324 15.22 -6.51 20.08
C ARG A 324 14.28 -5.33 20.39
N ALA A 325 14.07 -4.43 19.44
CA ALA A 325 13.14 -3.31 19.56
C ALA A 325 11.67 -3.77 19.66
N ALA A 326 11.27 -4.81 18.94
CA ALA A 326 9.94 -5.43 19.04
C ALA A 326 9.73 -6.06 20.43
N LYS A 327 10.74 -6.78 20.96
CA LYS A 327 10.72 -7.29 22.33
C LYS A 327 10.61 -6.16 23.36
N GLU A 328 11.40 -5.09 23.23
CA GLU A 328 11.33 -3.94 24.15
C GLU A 328 9.99 -3.20 24.10
N ARG A 329 9.38 -3.04 22.91
CA ARG A 329 8.02 -2.48 22.77
C ARG A 329 6.97 -3.37 23.45
N LYS A 330 7.07 -4.70 23.26
CA LYS A 330 6.21 -5.67 23.94
C LYS A 330 6.38 -5.62 25.47
N PHE A 331 7.61 -5.54 25.97
CA PHE A 331 7.88 -5.35 27.41
C PHE A 331 7.32 -4.02 27.94
N LYS A 332 7.46 -2.92 27.19
CA LYS A 332 6.89 -1.62 27.59
C LYS A 332 5.36 -1.62 27.60
N SER A 333 4.71 -2.30 26.63
CA SER A 333 3.24 -2.43 26.61
C SER A 333 2.73 -3.29 27.76
N ILE A 334 3.42 -4.39 28.07
CA ILE A 334 3.12 -5.26 29.22
C ILE A 334 3.32 -4.50 30.56
N ALA A 335 4.40 -3.75 30.69
CA ALA A 335 4.65 -2.94 31.88
C ALA A 335 3.59 -1.84 32.07
N LYS A 336 3.12 -1.23 30.97
CA LYS A 336 2.03 -0.24 30.99
C LYS A 336 0.70 -0.89 31.38
N PHE A 337 0.39 -2.07 30.83
CA PHE A 337 -0.82 -2.84 31.17
C PHE A 337 -0.84 -3.27 32.63
N ASN A 338 0.28 -3.79 33.16
CA ASN A 338 0.40 -4.20 34.56
C ASN A 338 0.34 -3.00 35.54
N LYS A 339 0.73 -1.81 35.07
CA LYS A 339 0.64 -0.56 35.88
C LYS A 339 -0.81 -0.04 35.93
N THR A 340 -1.61 -0.30 34.88
CA THR A 340 -3.03 0.08 34.82
C THR A 340 -3.95 -0.97 35.45
N ASN A 341 -3.51 -2.22 35.56
CA ASN A 341 -4.22 -3.34 36.22
C ASN A 341 -3.32 -4.04 37.24
N PRO A 342 -3.10 -3.45 38.41
CA PRO A 342 -2.32 -4.11 39.47
C PRO A 342 -3.07 -5.39 39.90
N LYS A 343 -2.37 -6.53 39.85
CA LYS A 343 -2.91 -7.80 40.39
C LYS A 343 -3.34 -7.56 41.83
N ARG A 344 -4.66 -7.79 42.10
CA ARG A 344 -5.17 -8.00 43.45
C ARG A 344 -4.73 -9.37 43.95
#